data_49cba73cd28d051f2e1e1ba568e4cb8a
#
_entry.id   49cba73cd28d051f2e1e1ba568e4cb8a
#
_cell.length_a   1.000
_cell.length_b   1.000
_cell.length_c   1.000
_cell.angle_alpha   90.00
_cell.angle_beta   90.00
_cell.angle_gamma   90.00
#
_symmetry.space_group_name_H-M   'P 1'
#
loop_
_entity.id
_entity.type
_entity.pdbx_description
1 polymer ?
#
loop_
_entity_poly.entity_id
_entity_poly.type
_entity_poly.pdbx_seq_one_letter_code
_entity_poly.pdbx_strand_id
1 'polypeptide(L)'
;MENKSTVITKEEILNALTKDKPELQRRFKVRRLALFGSFARDEQRADSDVDILVDVDPSIGLEFVTLAEKIEKLLGVPVDLVSSRAVTSRAFKFIEPELIYV
;
A
#
# COMPACT_ATOMS: atom_id res chain seq x y z
N MET A 1 -5.88 -24.84 -16.39
CA MET A 1 -5.65 -24.20 -15.96
C MET A 1 -5.99 -23.55 -15.31
N GLU A 2 -5.87 -23.34 -14.75
CA GLU A 2 -5.92 -22.67 -14.07
C GLU A 2 -6.13 -21.74 -13.64
N ASN A 3 -6.36 -21.50 -13.19
CA ASN A 3 -6.44 -20.59 -12.75
C ASN A 3 -6.29 -20.08 -12.03
N LYS A 4 -6.44 -20.41 -12.54
CA LYS A 4 -5.59 -19.80 -11.78
C LYS A 4 -6.07 -18.82 -10.73
N SER A 5 -5.62 -18.90 -9.55
CA SER A 5 -5.99 -17.90 -8.56
C SER A 5 -5.53 -16.51 -8.99
N THR A 6 -6.41 -15.53 -8.83
CA THR A 6 -6.07 -14.17 -9.16
C THR A 6 -5.77 -13.34 -7.91
N VAL A 7 -5.82 -13.97 -6.72
CA VAL A 7 -5.58 -13.24 -5.47
C VAL A 7 -4.08 -13.13 -5.22
N ILE A 8 -3.61 -11.89 -5.14
CA ILE A 8 -2.21 -11.64 -4.83
C ILE A 8 -1.97 -11.97 -3.35
N THR A 9 -0.77 -12.42 -3.03
CA THR A 9 -0.44 -12.77 -1.64
C THR A 9 0.27 -11.60 -0.96
N LYS A 10 0.28 -11.66 0.38
CA LYS A 10 0.99 -10.68 1.18
C LYS A 10 2.46 -10.58 0.75
N GLU A 11 3.10 -11.72 0.56
CA GLU A 11 4.51 -11.74 0.17
C GLU A 11 4.74 -11.12 -1.18
N GLU A 12 3.85 -11.38 -2.13
CA GLU A 12 3.96 -10.79 -3.45
C GLU A 12 3.84 -9.27 -3.37
N ILE A 13 2.92 -8.78 -2.53
CA ILE A 13 2.74 -7.35 -2.32
C ILE A 13 4.01 -6.73 -1.74
N LEU A 14 4.52 -7.34 -0.66
CA LEU A 14 5.69 -6.80 0.01
C LEU A 14 6.91 -6.81 -0.90
N ASN A 15 7.08 -7.86 -1.69
CA ASN A 15 8.20 -7.95 -2.62
C ASN A 15 8.09 -6.88 -3.71
N ALA A 16 6.90 -6.69 -4.27
CA ALA A 16 6.70 -5.71 -5.33
C ALA A 16 6.94 -4.30 -4.81
N LEU A 17 6.43 -3.99 -3.61
CA LEU A 17 6.62 -2.67 -3.03
C LEU A 17 8.08 -2.41 -2.67
N THR A 18 8.75 -3.41 -2.12
CA THR A 18 10.17 -3.28 -1.77
C THR A 18 11.00 -3.01 -3.01
N LYS A 19 10.71 -3.73 -4.08
CA LYS A 19 11.46 -3.58 -5.32
C LYS A 19 11.27 -2.21 -5.94
N ASP A 20 10.05 -1.69 -5.88
CA ASP A 20 9.73 -0.41 -6.52
C ASP A 20 9.94 0.81 -5.60
N LYS A 21 10.24 0.57 -4.33
CA LYS A 21 10.35 1.65 -3.36
C LYS A 21 11.34 2.76 -3.76
N PRO A 22 12.54 2.43 -4.27
CA PRO A 22 13.48 3.50 -4.67
C PRO A 22 12.88 4.43 -5.72
N GLU A 23 12.12 3.88 -6.67
CA GLU A 23 11.47 4.68 -7.70
C GLU A 23 10.36 5.55 -7.09
N LEU A 24 9.59 4.98 -6.18
CA LEU A 24 8.52 5.72 -5.51
C LEU A 24 9.09 6.86 -4.67
N GLN A 25 10.21 6.61 -4.01
CA GLN A 25 10.87 7.64 -3.20
C GLN A 25 11.38 8.78 -4.08
N ARG A 26 12.01 8.42 -5.20
CA ARG A 26 12.59 9.42 -6.09
C ARG A 26 11.53 10.24 -6.78
N ARG A 27 10.49 9.57 -7.30
CA ARG A 27 9.51 10.23 -8.15
C ARG A 27 8.40 10.93 -7.36
N PHE A 28 7.96 10.32 -6.27
CA PHE A 28 6.81 10.81 -5.50
C PHE A 28 7.17 11.31 -4.12
N LYS A 29 8.44 11.35 -3.77
CA LYS A 29 8.90 11.82 -2.46
C LYS A 29 8.30 11.00 -1.31
N VAL A 30 8.16 9.70 -1.52
CA VAL A 30 7.70 8.79 -0.49
C VAL A 30 8.81 8.60 0.53
N ARG A 31 8.48 8.75 1.82
CA ARG A 31 9.45 8.55 2.89
C ARG A 31 9.33 7.16 3.46
N ARG A 32 8.10 6.73 3.76
CA ARG A 32 7.84 5.41 4.31
C ARG A 32 6.59 4.85 3.70
N LEU A 33 6.51 3.53 3.70
CA LEU A 33 5.46 2.80 3.01
C LEU A 33 5.20 1.53 3.81
N ALA A 34 3.94 1.25 4.12
CA ALA A 34 3.59 0.09 4.93
C ALA A 34 2.28 -0.54 4.46
N LEU A 35 2.24 -1.86 4.52
CA LEU A 35 1.02 -2.62 4.27
C LEU A 35 0.25 -2.75 5.58
N PHE A 36 -1.08 -2.62 5.52
CA PHE A 36 -1.93 -2.89 6.68
C PHE A 36 -3.24 -3.49 6.18
N GLY A 37 -4.17 -3.72 7.10
CA GLY A 37 -5.47 -4.25 6.72
C GLY A 37 -5.48 -5.74 6.52
N SER A 38 -6.49 -6.23 5.76
CA SER A 38 -6.74 -7.66 5.63
C SER A 38 -5.55 -8.43 5.05
N PHE A 39 -4.87 -7.86 4.06
CA PHE A 39 -3.70 -8.54 3.48
C PHE A 39 -2.56 -8.67 4.49
N ALA A 40 -2.38 -7.66 5.35
CA ALA A 40 -1.33 -7.73 6.37
C ALA A 40 -1.66 -8.81 7.41
N ARG A 41 -2.94 -9.05 7.66
CA ARG A 41 -3.38 -10.04 8.63
C ARG A 41 -3.58 -11.42 8.04
N ASP A 42 -3.35 -11.58 6.72
CA ASP A 42 -3.62 -12.83 5.99
C ASP A 42 -5.11 -13.22 6.08
N GLU A 43 -5.98 -12.23 6.06
CA GLU A 43 -7.43 -12.44 6.12
C GLU A 43 -8.12 -11.93 4.87
N GLN A 44 -7.35 -11.72 3.79
CA GLN A 44 -7.90 -11.17 2.57
C GLN A 44 -8.84 -12.12 1.85
N ARG A 45 -9.79 -11.54 1.15
CA ARG A 45 -10.71 -12.25 0.28
C ARG A 45 -10.46 -11.81 -1.15
N ALA A 46 -11.13 -12.49 -2.09
CA ALA A 46 -10.97 -12.17 -3.50
C ALA A 46 -11.32 -10.72 -3.83
N ASP A 47 -12.23 -10.12 -3.06
CA ASP A 47 -12.67 -8.74 -3.28
C ASP A 47 -12.01 -7.73 -2.34
N SER A 48 -11.00 -8.15 -1.59
CA SER A 48 -10.30 -7.23 -0.67
C SER A 48 -9.45 -6.24 -1.44
N ASP A 49 -9.43 -4.99 -0.96
CA ASP A 49 -8.47 -4.00 -1.45
C ASP A 49 -7.19 -4.12 -0.67
N VAL A 50 -6.09 -3.71 -1.28
CA VAL A 50 -4.80 -3.67 -0.61
C VAL A 50 -4.68 -2.33 0.10
N ASP A 51 -4.57 -2.35 1.43
CA ASP A 51 -4.48 -1.13 2.23
C ASP A 51 -3.02 -0.77 2.45
N ILE A 52 -2.63 0.42 2.00
CA ILE A 52 -1.24 0.87 2.11
C ILE A 52 -1.22 2.24 2.78
N LEU A 53 -0.41 2.34 3.82
CA LEU A 53 -0.15 3.60 4.50
C LEU A 53 1.12 4.19 3.91
N VAL A 54 1.08 5.45 3.52
CA VAL A 54 2.25 6.10 2.94
C VAL A 54 2.53 7.42 3.64
N ASP A 55 3.81 7.64 3.92
CA ASP A 55 4.30 8.92 4.43
C ASP A 55 4.99 9.61 3.27
N VAL A 56 4.37 10.69 2.77
CA VAL A 56 4.89 11.45 1.63
C VAL A 56 5.07 12.90 2.02
N ASP A 57 5.89 13.59 1.23
CA ASP A 57 6.04 15.02 1.41
C ASP A 57 4.70 15.72 1.19
N PRO A 58 4.34 16.68 2.06
CA PRO A 58 3.04 17.38 1.91
C PRO A 58 2.89 18.10 0.59
N SER A 59 3.98 18.43 -0.09
CA SER A 59 3.92 19.13 -1.37
C SER A 59 3.50 18.25 -2.53
N ILE A 60 3.27 16.96 -2.28
CA ILE A 60 2.91 16.02 -3.36
C ILE A 60 1.64 16.46 -4.11
N GLY A 61 0.67 17.02 -3.39
CA GLY A 61 -0.54 17.53 -4.05
C GLY A 61 -1.26 16.47 -4.85
N LEU A 62 -1.65 16.82 -6.08
CA LEU A 62 -2.43 15.93 -6.93
C LEU A 62 -1.66 14.70 -7.39
N GLU A 63 -0.35 14.70 -7.25
CA GLU A 63 0.45 13.53 -7.61
C GLU A 63 0.17 12.35 -6.68
N PHE A 64 -0.50 12.61 -5.58
CA PHE A 64 -0.92 11.52 -4.70
C PHE A 64 -1.83 10.54 -5.44
N VAL A 65 -2.72 11.05 -6.29
CA VAL A 65 -3.59 10.20 -7.11
C VAL A 65 -2.75 9.38 -8.09
N THR A 66 -1.76 10.02 -8.70
CA THR A 66 -0.87 9.32 -9.63
C THR A 66 -0.09 8.22 -8.93
N LEU A 67 0.35 8.49 -7.69
CA LEU A 67 1.03 7.49 -6.89
C LEU A 67 0.13 6.28 -6.64
N ALA A 68 -1.12 6.52 -6.27
CA ALA A 68 -2.07 5.43 -6.03
C ALA A 68 -2.27 4.59 -7.28
N GLU A 69 -2.43 5.25 -8.44
CA GLU A 69 -2.61 4.56 -9.70
C GLU A 69 -1.38 3.73 -10.08
N LYS A 70 -0.21 4.27 -9.81
CA LYS A 70 1.03 3.55 -10.11
C LYS A 70 1.13 2.29 -9.27
N ILE A 71 0.77 2.37 -7.99
CA ILE A 71 0.83 1.20 -7.12
C ILE A 71 -0.22 0.17 -7.54
N GLU A 72 -1.40 0.63 -7.94
CA GLU A 72 -2.42 -0.30 -8.45
C GLU A 72 -1.93 -1.05 -9.69
N LYS A 73 -1.26 -0.35 -10.60
CA LYS A 73 -0.70 -0.98 -11.77
C LYS A 73 0.38 -1.98 -11.40
N LEU A 74 1.19 -1.62 -10.42
CA LEU A 74 2.27 -2.48 -9.95
C LEU A 74 1.73 -3.78 -9.37
N LEU A 75 0.68 -3.69 -8.57
CA LEU A 75 0.13 -4.86 -7.88
C LEU A 75 -0.96 -5.58 -8.68
N GLY A 76 -1.56 -4.90 -9.63
CA GLY A 76 -2.61 -5.50 -10.45
C GLY A 76 -3.93 -5.68 -9.74
N VAL A 77 -4.13 -5.02 -8.61
CA VAL A 77 -5.37 -5.10 -7.82
C VAL A 77 -5.70 -3.73 -7.26
N PRO A 78 -6.96 -3.51 -6.86
CA PRO A 78 -7.33 -2.22 -6.25
C PRO A 78 -6.55 -1.96 -4.97
N VAL A 79 -6.15 -0.70 -4.80
CA VAL A 79 -5.36 -0.27 -3.66
C VAL A 79 -6.07 0.90 -2.98
N ASP A 80 -6.15 0.83 -1.67
CA ASP A 80 -6.60 1.94 -0.84
C ASP A 80 -5.35 2.59 -0.24
N LEU A 81 -4.92 3.68 -0.84
CA LEU A 81 -3.71 4.39 -0.41
C LEU A 81 -4.09 5.47 0.57
N VAL A 82 -3.56 5.38 1.77
CA VAL A 82 -3.88 6.30 2.86
C VAL A 82 -2.62 7.07 3.25
N SER A 83 -2.73 8.40 3.27
CA SER A 83 -1.65 9.24 3.74
C SER A 83 -1.58 9.19 5.26
N SER A 84 -0.39 9.03 5.82
CA SER A 84 -0.21 9.00 7.27
C SER A 84 -0.73 10.29 7.92
N ARG A 85 -0.73 11.39 7.18
CA ARG A 85 -1.23 12.67 7.69
C ARG A 85 -2.74 12.70 7.84
N ALA A 86 -3.45 11.86 7.11
CA ALA A 86 -4.91 11.82 7.15
C ALA A 86 -5.43 10.91 8.25
N VAL A 87 -4.54 10.15 8.89
CA VAL A 87 -4.93 9.21 9.93
C VAL A 87 -4.86 9.91 11.27
N THR A 88 -5.97 9.89 12.02
CA THR A 88 -5.98 10.47 13.36
C THR A 88 -5.12 9.62 14.30
N SER A 89 -4.65 10.24 15.39
CA SER A 89 -3.87 9.51 16.39
C SER A 89 -4.65 8.32 16.94
N ARG A 90 -5.95 8.50 17.10
CA ARG A 90 -6.82 7.44 17.61
C ARG A 90 -6.88 6.26 16.61
N ALA A 91 -7.11 6.57 15.33
CA ALA A 91 -7.17 5.55 14.30
C ALA A 91 -5.83 4.86 14.13
N PHE A 92 -4.74 5.61 14.25
CA PHE A 92 -3.40 5.05 14.09
C PHE A 92 -3.11 3.97 15.11
N LYS A 93 -3.61 4.11 16.33
CA LYS A 93 -3.40 3.11 17.37
C LYS A 93 -3.98 1.75 16.99
N PHE A 94 -5.03 1.75 16.17
CA PHE A 94 -5.65 0.49 15.72
C PHE A 94 -4.88 -0.16 14.59
N ILE A 95 -4.28 0.63 13.70
CA ILE A 95 -3.59 0.04 12.55
C ILE A 95 -2.11 -0.19 12.81
N GLU A 96 -1.52 0.53 13.75
CA GLU A 96 -0.09 0.43 14.04
C GLU A 96 0.38 -1.00 14.28
N PRO A 97 -0.34 -1.81 15.10
CA PRO A 97 0.15 -3.18 15.36
C PRO A 97 0.21 -4.06 14.12
N GLU A 98 -0.53 -3.74 13.07
CA GLU A 98 -0.53 -4.57 11.86
C GLU A 98 0.31 -4.00 10.73
N LEU A 99 0.96 -2.84 10.93
CA LEU A 99 1.77 -2.23 9.88
C LEU A 99 3.01 -3.07 9.57
N ILE A 100 3.22 -3.32 8.28
CA ILE A 100 4.41 -4.01 7.80
C ILE A 100 5.13 -3.05 6.85
N TYR A 101 6.19 -2.44 7.34
CA TYR A 101 6.97 -1.48 6.54
C TYR A 101 7.85 -2.19 5.53
N VAL A 102 8.01 -1.56 4.39
CA VAL A 102 8.95 -2.03 3.37
C VAL A 102 10.08 -1.03 3.19
#